data_8bc46f562502000de5fafecdc547f7f5
#
_entry.id   8bc46f562502000de5fafecdc547f7f5
#
_cell.length_a   1.000
_cell.length_b   1.000
_cell.length_c   1.000
_cell.angle_alpha   90.00
_cell.angle_beta   90.00
_cell.angle_gamma   90.00
#
_symmetry.space_group_name_H-M   'P 1'
#
loop_
_entity.id
_entity.type
_entity.pdbx_description
1 polymer ?
#
loop_
_entity_poly.entity_id
_entity_poly.type
_entity_poly.pdbx_seq_one_letter_code
_entity_poly.pdbx_strand_id
1 'polypeptide(L)'
;MANIILDVLPETVEIDGAEYRINSDFRISILFELLMQDDEVGKRQKLIQGLKLYYPEIPQNMTEAVEKMIWFYRCGRETESDRSGSVGSGSKQVYSFEYDDDYIYAAFLEQYGIDLQDVEDLHWWKFRALFKALGEDTEFVKIMGYRSINITSTMSKEQREFYKKMQTVHALPIPDAEREANELLTEALLHGGDLTGLV
;
A
#
# COMPACT_ATOMS: atom_id res chain seq x y z
N MET A 1 17.41 -14.43 -3.47
CA MET A 1 16.14 -13.84 -3.96
C MET A 1 15.29 -15.02 -4.46
N ALA A 2 14.12 -15.26 -3.86
CA ALA A 2 13.25 -16.36 -4.28
C ALA A 2 12.65 -16.06 -5.67
N ASN A 3 12.61 -17.09 -6.53
CA ASN A 3 12.02 -17.02 -7.86
C ASN A 3 10.60 -17.63 -7.81
N ILE A 4 9.57 -16.80 -7.98
CA ILE A 4 8.16 -17.21 -7.87
C ILE A 4 7.74 -18.34 -8.84
N ILE A 5 8.53 -18.58 -9.89
CA ILE A 5 8.25 -19.63 -10.89
C ILE A 5 8.91 -20.94 -10.51
N LEU A 6 10.11 -20.89 -9.89
CA LEU A 6 10.95 -22.06 -9.67
C LEU A 6 10.95 -22.54 -8.22
N ASP A 7 10.83 -21.60 -7.27
CA ASP A 7 10.99 -21.89 -5.86
C ASP A 7 9.63 -22.09 -5.17
N VAL A 8 9.62 -22.93 -4.13
CA VAL A 8 8.48 -22.99 -3.19
C VAL A 8 8.42 -21.68 -2.44
N LEU A 9 7.25 -21.05 -2.43
CA LEU A 9 7.08 -19.78 -1.73
C LEU A 9 7.14 -19.99 -0.21
N PRO A 10 7.75 -19.06 0.54
CA PRO A 10 7.97 -19.23 1.96
C PRO A 10 6.66 -19.15 2.76
N GLU A 11 6.42 -20.18 3.58
CA GLU A 11 5.38 -20.21 4.62
C GLU A 11 6.00 -20.13 6.02
N THR A 12 7.34 -20.14 6.09
CA THR A 12 8.13 -20.05 7.31
C THR A 12 9.29 -19.08 7.12
N VAL A 13 9.81 -18.57 8.23
CA VAL A 13 11.02 -17.75 8.30
C VAL A 13 11.92 -18.25 9.43
N GLU A 14 13.21 -18.13 9.25
CA GLU A 14 14.21 -18.47 10.28
C GLU A 14 14.51 -17.24 11.15
N ILE A 15 14.38 -17.38 12.47
CA ILE A 15 14.66 -16.36 13.50
C ILE A 15 15.45 -17.02 14.62
N ASP A 16 16.64 -16.49 14.95
CA ASP A 16 17.56 -17.07 15.93
C ASP A 16 17.86 -18.58 15.68
N GLY A 17 17.93 -19.00 14.41
CA GLY A 17 18.17 -20.39 14.03
C GLY A 17 16.99 -21.35 14.25
N ALA A 18 15.81 -20.82 14.61
CA ALA A 18 14.56 -21.56 14.71
C ALA A 18 13.59 -21.17 13.59
N GLU A 19 12.80 -22.15 13.12
CA GLU A 19 11.83 -21.92 12.07
C GLU A 19 10.48 -21.50 12.66
N TYR A 20 9.94 -20.38 12.20
CA TYR A 20 8.65 -19.85 12.59
C TYR A 20 7.71 -19.79 11.40
N ARG A 21 6.47 -20.24 11.60
CA ARG A 21 5.43 -20.11 10.59
C ARG A 21 5.04 -18.65 10.40
N ILE A 22 4.86 -18.24 9.12
CA ILE A 22 4.37 -16.92 8.74
C ILE A 22 3.04 -17.04 7.99
N ASN A 23 2.06 -16.22 8.33
CA ASN A 23 0.78 -16.18 7.64
C ASN A 23 0.97 -15.60 6.23
N SER A 24 0.88 -16.47 5.23
CA SER A 24 1.20 -16.15 3.84
C SER A 24 0.01 -15.70 2.98
N ASP A 25 -1.22 -15.81 3.49
CA ASP A 25 -2.42 -15.37 2.76
C ASP A 25 -2.40 -13.87 2.46
N PHE A 26 -2.83 -13.50 1.25
CA PHE A 26 -2.79 -12.11 0.78
C PHE A 26 -3.60 -11.14 1.67
N ARG A 27 -4.69 -11.62 2.28
CA ARG A 27 -5.55 -10.81 3.15
C ARG A 27 -4.80 -10.28 4.36
N ILE A 28 -3.86 -11.06 4.88
CA ILE A 28 -3.00 -10.65 6.01
C ILE A 28 -2.14 -9.45 5.64
N SER A 29 -1.55 -9.47 4.45
CA SER A 29 -0.70 -8.37 3.98
C SER A 29 -1.51 -7.13 3.59
N ILE A 30 -2.74 -7.30 3.11
CA ILE A 30 -3.68 -6.18 2.91
C ILE A 30 -4.04 -5.55 4.27
N LEU A 31 -4.42 -6.36 5.27
CA LEU A 31 -4.70 -5.86 6.62
C LEU A 31 -3.50 -5.14 7.23
N PHE A 32 -2.28 -5.65 6.99
CA PHE A 32 -1.06 -4.98 7.42
C PHE A 32 -0.87 -3.62 6.74
N GLU A 33 -1.15 -3.51 5.43
CA GLU A 33 -1.05 -2.23 4.70
C GLU A 33 -2.08 -1.22 5.23
N LEU A 34 -3.32 -1.64 5.44
CA LEU A 34 -4.36 -0.80 6.06
C LEU A 34 -3.96 -0.34 7.47
N LEU A 35 -3.44 -1.26 8.30
CA LEU A 35 -2.93 -0.92 9.63
C LEU A 35 -1.79 0.11 9.58
N MET A 36 -0.90 0.03 8.59
CA MET A 36 0.19 1.00 8.45
C MET A 36 -0.31 2.40 8.04
N GLN A 37 -1.40 2.46 7.28
CA GLN A 37 -2.03 3.71 6.82
C GLN A 37 -2.95 4.36 7.86
N ASP A 38 -3.41 3.63 8.88
CA ASP A 38 -4.31 4.11 9.91
C ASP A 38 -3.60 5.10 10.87
N ASP A 39 -3.89 6.39 10.76
CA ASP A 39 -3.28 7.45 11.56
C ASP A 39 -3.73 7.46 13.04
N GLU A 40 -4.86 6.82 13.36
CA GLU A 40 -5.35 6.71 14.75
C GLU A 40 -4.53 5.73 15.58
N VAL A 41 -3.84 4.78 14.93
CA VAL A 41 -3.02 3.75 15.59
C VAL A 41 -1.58 4.21 15.78
N GLY A 42 -1.13 4.31 17.03
CA GLY A 42 0.24 4.70 17.34
C GLY A 42 1.30 3.71 16.82
N LYS A 43 2.49 4.21 16.46
CA LYS A 43 3.60 3.42 15.85
C LYS A 43 3.93 2.12 16.57
N ARG A 44 3.98 2.14 17.93
CA ARG A 44 4.25 0.94 18.72
C ARG A 44 3.14 -0.09 18.59
N GLN A 45 1.91 0.37 18.55
CA GLN A 45 0.74 -0.50 18.42
C GLN A 45 0.66 -1.12 17.03
N LYS A 46 0.95 -0.35 15.96
CA LYS A 46 1.08 -0.86 14.59
C LYS A 46 2.08 -2.01 14.51
N LEU A 47 3.24 -1.85 15.17
CA LEU A 47 4.28 -2.88 15.19
C LEU A 47 3.79 -4.18 15.84
N ILE A 48 3.18 -4.07 17.03
CA ILE A 48 2.68 -5.23 17.78
C ILE A 48 1.54 -5.93 17.02
N GLN A 49 0.62 -5.15 16.44
CA GLN A 49 -0.48 -5.71 15.64
C GLN A 49 0.03 -6.34 14.36
N GLY A 50 1.00 -5.73 13.67
CA GLY A 50 1.66 -6.30 12.50
C GLY A 50 2.28 -7.66 12.79
N LEU A 51 3.01 -7.80 13.90
CA LEU A 51 3.56 -9.09 14.33
C LEU A 51 2.45 -10.13 14.59
N LYS A 52 1.34 -9.74 15.23
CA LYS A 52 0.19 -10.64 15.47
C LYS A 52 -0.52 -11.07 14.19
N LEU A 53 -0.54 -10.24 13.16
CA LEU A 53 -1.08 -10.59 11.85
C LEU A 53 -0.22 -11.67 11.18
N TYR A 54 1.09 -11.47 11.17
CA TYR A 54 2.00 -12.37 10.44
C TYR A 54 2.39 -13.63 11.19
N TYR A 55 2.48 -13.60 12.53
CA TYR A 55 2.95 -14.75 13.30
C TYR A 55 1.84 -15.34 14.15
N PRO A 56 1.48 -16.63 13.94
CA PRO A 56 0.59 -17.36 14.87
C PRO A 56 1.15 -17.39 16.30
N GLU A 57 2.50 -17.52 16.40
CA GLU A 57 3.26 -17.42 17.64
C GLU A 57 4.36 -16.37 17.46
N ILE A 58 4.28 -15.28 18.22
CA ILE A 58 5.25 -14.18 18.12
C ILE A 58 6.62 -14.64 18.61
N PRO A 59 7.68 -14.55 17.77
CA PRO A 59 9.04 -14.91 18.18
C PRO A 59 9.55 -14.04 19.35
N GLN A 60 10.45 -14.59 20.16
CA GLN A 60 11.03 -13.83 21.28
C GLN A 60 11.93 -12.69 20.78
N ASN A 61 12.69 -12.93 19.72
CA ASN A 61 13.48 -11.90 19.04
C ASN A 61 12.58 -11.04 18.14
N MET A 62 11.94 -10.05 18.76
CA MET A 62 11.01 -9.16 18.05
C MET A 62 11.68 -8.33 16.96
N THR A 63 12.96 -8.00 17.12
CA THR A 63 13.69 -7.21 16.10
C THR A 63 13.83 -8.00 14.80
N GLU A 64 14.36 -9.21 14.88
CA GLU A 64 14.51 -10.09 13.71
C GLU A 64 13.14 -10.51 13.15
N ALA A 65 12.13 -10.71 14.02
CA ALA A 65 10.75 -10.99 13.59
C ALA A 65 10.18 -9.87 12.73
N VAL A 66 10.42 -8.60 13.10
CA VAL A 66 10.02 -7.44 12.28
C VAL A 66 10.77 -7.40 10.96
N GLU A 67 12.07 -7.65 10.96
CA GLU A 67 12.88 -7.68 9.72
C GLU A 67 12.36 -8.76 8.76
N LYS A 68 12.09 -9.97 9.26
CA LYS A 68 11.54 -11.08 8.46
C LYS A 68 10.12 -10.81 7.97
N MET A 69 9.27 -10.19 8.80
CA MET A 69 7.93 -9.74 8.41
C MET A 69 8.00 -8.74 7.25
N ILE A 70 8.85 -7.73 7.34
CA ILE A 70 9.04 -6.74 6.28
C ILE A 70 9.63 -7.38 5.01
N TRP A 71 10.61 -8.27 5.17
CA TRP A 71 11.17 -9.04 4.06
C TRP A 71 10.08 -9.84 3.35
N PHE A 72 9.21 -10.53 4.10
CA PHE A 72 8.10 -11.29 3.53
C PHE A 72 7.10 -10.37 2.80
N TYR A 73 6.67 -9.28 3.45
CA TYR A 73 5.77 -8.29 2.85
C TYR A 73 6.32 -7.73 1.54
N ARG A 74 7.62 -7.50 1.45
CA ARG A 74 8.33 -7.03 0.25
C ARG A 74 8.59 -8.13 -0.80
N CYS A 75 8.04 -9.32 -0.62
CA CYS A 75 8.22 -10.48 -1.50
C CYS A 75 9.71 -10.89 -1.66
N GLY A 76 10.47 -10.86 -0.59
CA GLY A 76 11.88 -11.23 -0.56
C GLY A 76 12.79 -10.30 -1.37
N ARG A 77 12.34 -9.08 -1.71
CA ARG A 77 13.12 -8.10 -2.47
C ARG A 77 13.77 -7.10 -1.52
N GLU A 78 15.08 -6.94 -1.67
CA GLU A 78 15.82 -5.83 -1.08
C GLU A 78 15.56 -4.58 -1.92
N THR A 79 15.20 -3.47 -1.29
CA THR A 79 15.12 -2.19 -1.98
C THR A 79 16.49 -1.51 -1.98
N GLU A 80 16.85 -0.84 -3.07
CA GLU A 80 18.09 -0.05 -3.13
C GLU A 80 18.12 1.06 -2.06
N SER A 81 16.96 1.48 -1.56
CA SER A 81 16.85 2.45 -0.47
C SER A 81 17.30 1.90 0.89
N ASP A 82 17.29 0.58 1.10
CA ASP A 82 17.86 -0.03 2.33
C ASP A 82 19.38 0.16 2.40
N ARG A 83 20.05 0.38 1.25
CA ARG A 83 21.49 0.70 1.19
C ARG A 83 21.79 2.18 1.42
N SER A 84 20.81 3.08 1.29
CA SER A 84 21.03 4.53 1.37
C SER A 84 20.35 5.25 2.53
N GLY A 85 19.61 4.54 3.40
CA GLY A 85 18.97 5.13 4.59
C GLY A 85 17.90 6.18 4.29
N SER A 86 17.51 6.34 3.02
CA SER A 86 16.50 7.32 2.61
C SER A 86 15.14 6.63 2.48
N VAL A 87 14.27 6.85 3.46
CA VAL A 87 12.84 6.58 3.33
C VAL A 87 12.31 7.53 2.26
N GLY A 88 11.97 7.01 1.09
CA GLY A 88 11.40 7.79 0.00
C GLY A 88 10.06 8.41 0.41
N SER A 89 10.11 9.57 1.01
CA SER A 89 8.97 10.46 1.21
C SER A 89 8.61 11.06 -0.14
N GLY A 90 7.40 10.78 -0.67
CA GLY A 90 6.85 11.62 -1.72
C GLY A 90 6.29 10.97 -2.99
N SER A 91 6.11 9.67 -3.10
CA SER A 91 5.29 9.14 -4.20
C SER A 91 3.80 9.29 -3.85
N LYS A 92 3.07 10.05 -4.67
CA LYS A 92 1.62 10.19 -4.53
C LYS A 92 0.98 8.80 -4.50
N GLN A 93 0.14 8.54 -3.49
CA GLN A 93 -0.64 7.31 -3.41
C GLN A 93 -1.61 7.25 -4.60
N VAL A 94 -1.53 6.17 -5.39
CA VAL A 94 -2.34 6.02 -6.61
C VAL A 94 -3.45 4.98 -6.46
N TYR A 95 -3.43 4.19 -5.39
CA TYR A 95 -4.48 3.22 -5.04
C TYR A 95 -4.61 3.11 -3.51
N SER A 96 -5.75 2.56 -3.08
CA SER A 96 -6.01 2.20 -1.70
C SER A 96 -6.76 0.88 -1.64
N PHE A 97 -6.36 -0.04 -0.77
CA PHE A 97 -7.13 -1.26 -0.54
C PHE A 97 -8.44 -1.01 0.21
N GLU A 98 -8.60 0.15 0.82
CA GLU A 98 -9.83 0.54 1.53
C GLU A 98 -10.88 1.13 0.59
N TYR A 99 -10.45 1.96 -0.39
CA TYR A 99 -11.36 2.74 -1.24
C TYR A 99 -11.47 2.23 -2.67
N ASP A 100 -10.63 1.28 -3.06
CA ASP A 100 -10.62 0.69 -4.41
C ASP A 100 -10.85 -0.84 -4.38
N ASP A 101 -11.36 -1.36 -3.27
CA ASP A 101 -11.53 -2.81 -3.06
C ASP A 101 -12.43 -3.46 -4.12
N ASP A 102 -13.53 -2.82 -4.50
CA ASP A 102 -14.46 -3.26 -5.53
C ASP A 102 -13.83 -3.26 -6.93
N TYR A 103 -13.03 -2.25 -7.29
CA TYR A 103 -12.29 -2.21 -8.55
C TYR A 103 -11.20 -3.28 -8.62
N ILE A 104 -10.50 -3.50 -7.51
CA ILE A 104 -9.47 -4.55 -7.40
C ILE A 104 -10.12 -5.93 -7.53
N TYR A 105 -11.22 -6.17 -6.81
CA TYR A 105 -11.99 -7.41 -6.88
C TYR A 105 -12.46 -7.68 -8.32
N ALA A 106 -13.11 -6.68 -8.96
CA ALA A 106 -13.60 -6.81 -10.32
C ALA A 106 -12.47 -7.08 -11.32
N ALA A 107 -11.32 -6.41 -11.19
CA ALA A 107 -10.18 -6.61 -12.07
C ALA A 107 -9.58 -8.03 -11.95
N PHE A 108 -9.50 -8.60 -10.75
CA PHE A 108 -9.06 -9.98 -10.54
C PHE A 108 -10.03 -11.00 -11.11
N LEU A 109 -11.33 -10.78 -10.90
CA LEU A 109 -12.35 -11.65 -11.44
C LEU A 109 -12.38 -11.62 -12.97
N GLU A 110 -12.33 -10.42 -13.57
CA GLU A 110 -12.37 -10.24 -15.02
C GLU A 110 -11.12 -10.81 -15.71
N GLN A 111 -9.94 -10.47 -15.22
CA GLN A 111 -8.70 -10.80 -15.91
C GLN A 111 -8.22 -12.22 -15.64
N TYR A 112 -8.39 -12.71 -14.42
CA TYR A 112 -7.84 -13.99 -13.98
C TYR A 112 -8.89 -15.04 -13.66
N GLY A 113 -10.17 -14.68 -13.59
CA GLY A 113 -11.22 -15.57 -13.10
C GLY A 113 -11.07 -15.93 -11.62
N ILE A 114 -10.31 -15.15 -10.86
CA ILE A 114 -10.08 -15.36 -9.43
C ILE A 114 -11.12 -14.56 -8.66
N ASP A 115 -12.01 -15.27 -7.97
CA ASP A 115 -12.87 -14.68 -6.96
C ASP A 115 -12.10 -14.51 -5.65
N LEU A 116 -11.76 -13.26 -5.30
CA LEU A 116 -10.98 -12.95 -4.10
C LEU A 116 -11.75 -13.21 -2.80
N GLN A 117 -13.09 -13.35 -2.86
CA GLN A 117 -13.90 -13.74 -1.70
C GLN A 117 -13.88 -15.23 -1.45
N ASP A 118 -13.94 -16.02 -2.54
CA ASP A 118 -14.09 -17.47 -2.48
C ASP A 118 -12.76 -18.24 -2.55
N VAL A 119 -11.66 -17.60 -2.94
CA VAL A 119 -10.35 -18.26 -3.00
C VAL A 119 -9.91 -18.69 -1.60
N GLU A 120 -9.69 -20.01 -1.40
CA GLU A 120 -9.34 -20.59 -0.10
C GLU A 120 -7.95 -20.16 0.36
N ASP A 121 -6.96 -20.17 -0.56
CA ASP A 121 -5.58 -19.78 -0.28
C ASP A 121 -4.97 -19.10 -1.51
N LEU A 122 -4.51 -17.86 -1.32
CA LEU A 122 -3.73 -17.14 -2.31
C LEU A 122 -2.55 -16.48 -1.61
N HIS A 123 -1.38 -17.10 -1.79
CA HIS A 123 -0.14 -16.60 -1.22
C HIS A 123 0.12 -15.13 -1.62
N TRP A 124 0.52 -14.28 -0.67
CA TRP A 124 0.78 -12.86 -0.86
C TRP A 124 1.66 -12.53 -2.07
N TRP A 125 2.74 -13.30 -2.28
CA TRP A 125 3.64 -13.06 -3.40
C TRP A 125 2.99 -13.33 -4.76
N LYS A 126 2.09 -14.33 -4.84
CA LYS A 126 1.28 -14.59 -6.04
C LYS A 126 0.29 -13.46 -6.26
N PHE A 127 -0.45 -13.07 -5.21
CA PHE A 127 -1.35 -11.92 -5.28
C PHE A 127 -0.64 -10.67 -5.79
N ARG A 128 0.52 -10.31 -5.19
CA ARG A 128 1.33 -9.15 -5.60
C ARG A 128 1.79 -9.24 -7.06
N ALA A 129 2.13 -10.41 -7.54
CA ALA A 129 2.52 -10.59 -8.95
C ALA A 129 1.33 -10.36 -9.88
N LEU A 130 0.17 -10.93 -9.58
CA LEU A 130 -1.07 -10.74 -10.34
C LEU A 130 -1.54 -9.28 -10.28
N PHE A 131 -1.55 -8.67 -9.10
CA PHE A 131 -1.92 -7.27 -8.90
C PHE A 131 -1.08 -6.30 -9.76
N LYS A 132 0.23 -6.53 -9.84
CA LYS A 132 1.12 -5.72 -10.68
C LYS A 132 0.97 -5.95 -12.18
N ALA A 133 0.41 -7.09 -12.56
CA ALA A 133 0.22 -7.48 -13.96
C ALA A 133 -1.23 -7.22 -14.45
N LEU A 134 -2.05 -6.52 -13.66
CA LEU A 134 -3.36 -6.07 -14.11
C LEU A 134 -3.23 -5.19 -15.36
N GLY A 135 -4.04 -5.49 -16.36
CA GLY A 135 -4.01 -4.85 -17.68
C GLY A 135 -4.58 -3.43 -17.67
N GLU A 136 -4.10 -2.62 -18.61
CA GLU A 136 -4.55 -1.22 -18.82
C GLU A 136 -6.05 -1.11 -19.18
N ASP A 137 -6.67 -2.21 -19.60
CA ASP A 137 -8.09 -2.26 -19.93
C ASP A 137 -8.99 -2.33 -18.69
N THR A 138 -8.46 -2.75 -17.54
CA THR A 138 -9.21 -2.78 -16.29
C THR A 138 -9.52 -1.37 -15.77
N GLU A 139 -10.72 -1.20 -15.18
CA GLU A 139 -11.09 0.12 -14.63
C GLU A 139 -10.16 0.55 -13.50
N PHE A 140 -9.70 -0.40 -12.68
CA PHE A 140 -8.72 -0.15 -11.62
C PHE A 140 -7.44 0.51 -12.14
N VAL A 141 -6.83 -0.05 -13.20
CA VAL A 141 -5.58 0.48 -13.76
C VAL A 141 -5.80 1.85 -14.41
N LYS A 142 -6.95 2.08 -15.07
CA LYS A 142 -7.33 3.40 -15.59
C LYS A 142 -7.42 4.44 -14.47
N ILE A 143 -8.07 4.10 -13.35
CA ILE A 143 -8.18 4.99 -12.18
C ILE A 143 -6.80 5.33 -11.62
N MET A 144 -5.91 4.34 -11.44
CA MET A 144 -4.52 4.60 -11.04
C MET A 144 -3.81 5.54 -12.03
N GLY A 145 -4.03 5.35 -13.33
CA GLY A 145 -3.52 6.21 -14.39
C GLY A 145 -4.01 7.65 -14.24
N TYR A 146 -5.30 7.87 -14.02
CA TYR A 146 -5.87 9.21 -13.80
C TYR A 146 -5.26 9.89 -12.56
N ARG A 147 -5.08 9.15 -11.47
CA ARG A 147 -4.48 9.69 -10.23
C ARG A 147 -3.00 10.03 -10.39
N SER A 148 -2.27 9.26 -11.18
CA SER A 148 -0.81 9.41 -11.35
C SER A 148 -0.41 10.44 -12.39
N ILE A 149 -1.28 10.77 -13.37
CA ILE A 149 -0.92 11.64 -14.49
C ILE A 149 -0.61 13.06 -14.04
N ASN A 150 0.52 13.59 -14.51
CA ASN A 150 0.85 14.99 -14.32
C ASN A 150 0.24 15.83 -15.46
N ILE A 151 -0.64 16.76 -15.11
CA ILE A 151 -1.27 17.66 -16.09
C ILE A 151 -0.27 18.76 -16.46
N THR A 152 0.18 18.75 -17.70
CA THR A 152 1.20 19.68 -18.21
C THR A 152 0.61 20.71 -19.16
N SER A 153 1.35 21.81 -19.38
CA SER A 153 0.99 22.85 -20.36
C SER A 153 1.03 22.37 -21.81
N THR A 154 1.68 21.25 -22.08
CA THR A 154 1.78 20.64 -23.43
C THR A 154 0.51 19.88 -23.84
N MET A 155 -0.37 19.57 -22.89
CA MET A 155 -1.67 18.94 -23.18
C MET A 155 -2.65 19.94 -23.75
N SER A 156 -3.58 19.47 -24.61
CA SER A 156 -4.69 20.31 -25.09
C SER A 156 -5.58 20.77 -23.94
N LYS A 157 -6.39 21.78 -24.16
CA LYS A 157 -7.34 22.28 -23.15
C LYS A 157 -8.32 21.19 -22.73
N GLU A 158 -8.85 20.45 -23.71
CA GLU A 158 -9.81 19.36 -23.53
C GLU A 158 -9.19 18.21 -22.72
N GLN A 159 -7.93 17.83 -23.01
CA GLN A 159 -7.20 16.83 -22.25
C GLN A 159 -7.00 17.25 -20.79
N ARG A 160 -6.60 18.50 -20.56
CA ARG A 160 -6.42 19.02 -19.20
C ARG A 160 -7.72 19.04 -18.40
N GLU A 161 -8.82 19.46 -19.02
CA GLU A 161 -10.14 19.46 -18.40
C GLU A 161 -10.62 18.04 -18.09
N PHE A 162 -10.42 17.11 -19.01
CA PHE A 162 -10.74 15.69 -18.81
C PHE A 162 -9.97 15.09 -17.63
N TYR A 163 -8.63 15.22 -17.63
CA TYR A 163 -7.84 14.64 -16.55
C TYR A 163 -8.10 15.30 -15.19
N LYS A 164 -8.31 16.61 -15.14
CA LYS A 164 -8.73 17.29 -13.90
C LYS A 164 -10.04 16.72 -13.36
N LYS A 165 -11.01 16.53 -14.24
CA LYS A 165 -12.30 15.93 -13.87
C LYS A 165 -12.09 14.50 -13.31
N MET A 166 -11.30 13.65 -14.01
CA MET A 166 -11.04 12.29 -13.57
C MET A 166 -10.30 12.24 -12.24
N GLN A 167 -9.31 13.11 -12.03
CA GLN A 167 -8.61 13.23 -10.75
C GLN A 167 -9.54 13.64 -9.61
N THR A 168 -10.51 14.50 -9.88
CA THR A 168 -11.51 14.90 -8.86
C THR A 168 -12.49 13.77 -8.55
N VAL A 169 -12.98 13.08 -9.58
CA VAL A 169 -13.98 11.99 -9.42
C VAL A 169 -13.37 10.79 -8.67
N HIS A 170 -12.10 10.48 -8.95
CA HIS A 170 -11.41 9.32 -8.38
C HIS A 170 -10.38 9.69 -7.30
N ALA A 171 -10.48 10.90 -6.72
CA ALA A 171 -9.59 11.29 -5.63
C ALA A 171 -9.72 10.32 -4.45
N LEU A 172 -8.58 9.89 -3.91
CA LEU A 172 -8.59 9.21 -2.61
C LEU A 172 -8.92 10.25 -1.52
N PRO A 173 -9.62 9.86 -0.46
CA PRO A 173 -9.81 10.71 0.69
C PRO A 173 -8.45 11.18 1.22
N ILE A 174 -8.38 12.45 1.59
CA ILE A 174 -7.20 13.01 2.23
C ILE A 174 -7.20 12.51 3.69
N PRO A 175 -6.08 11.99 4.21
CA PRO A 175 -5.98 11.62 5.63
C PRO A 175 -6.42 12.77 6.55
N ASP A 176 -7.09 12.46 7.64
CA ASP A 176 -7.66 13.47 8.53
C ASP A 176 -6.61 14.47 9.05
N ALA A 177 -5.42 13.98 9.39
CA ALA A 177 -4.31 14.85 9.81
C ALA A 177 -3.87 15.84 8.71
N GLU A 178 -3.86 15.41 7.45
CA GLU A 178 -3.53 16.29 6.31
C GLU A 178 -4.69 17.25 6.01
N ARG A 179 -5.94 16.80 6.18
CA ARG A 179 -7.12 17.66 6.04
C ARG A 179 -7.13 18.75 7.09
N GLU A 180 -6.90 18.42 8.37
CA GLU A 180 -6.81 19.38 9.46
C GLU A 180 -5.67 20.41 9.23
N ALA A 181 -4.50 19.95 8.79
CA ALA A 181 -3.39 20.83 8.45
C ALA A 181 -3.73 21.79 7.30
N ASN A 182 -4.43 21.30 6.26
CA ASN A 182 -4.89 22.10 5.13
C ASN A 182 -5.98 23.11 5.54
N GLU A 183 -6.89 22.73 6.43
CA GLU A 183 -7.93 23.62 6.99
C GLU A 183 -7.29 24.73 7.82
N LEU A 184 -6.36 24.40 8.72
CA LEU A 184 -5.60 25.37 9.51
C LEU A 184 -4.79 26.32 8.63
N LEU A 185 -4.13 25.81 7.60
CA LEU A 185 -3.39 26.66 6.66
C LEU A 185 -4.31 27.60 5.89
N THR A 186 -5.47 27.10 5.45
CA THR A 186 -6.48 27.88 4.73
C THR A 186 -7.05 28.98 5.64
N GLU A 187 -7.34 28.66 6.89
CA GLU A 187 -7.83 29.62 7.89
C GLU A 187 -6.77 30.70 8.17
N ALA A 188 -5.50 30.31 8.36
CA ALA A 188 -4.40 31.25 8.55
C ALA A 188 -4.23 32.19 7.36
N LEU A 189 -4.34 31.70 6.13
CA LEU A 189 -4.28 32.52 4.92
C LEU A 189 -5.45 33.49 4.80
N LEU A 190 -6.67 33.07 5.18
CA LEU A 190 -7.87 33.92 5.18
C LEU A 190 -7.82 35.02 6.23
N HIS A 191 -7.14 34.77 7.36
CA HIS A 191 -7.03 35.71 8.49
C HIS A 191 -5.74 36.54 8.50
N GLY A 192 -5.04 36.63 7.37
CA GLY A 192 -3.91 37.57 7.19
C GLY A 192 -2.52 36.96 7.32
N GLY A 193 -2.42 35.64 7.25
CA GLY A 193 -1.10 34.99 7.02
C GLY A 193 -0.19 34.86 8.24
N ASP A 194 -0.71 34.92 9.46
CA ASP A 194 0.08 34.64 10.66
C ASP A 194 0.31 33.16 10.83
N LEU A 195 1.48 32.68 10.40
CA LEU A 195 1.91 31.26 10.49
C LEU A 195 2.73 30.98 11.77
N THR A 196 2.79 31.92 12.72
CA THR A 196 3.48 31.73 13.99
C THR A 196 2.73 30.75 14.88
N GLY A 197 3.06 29.48 14.77
CA GLY A 197 2.48 28.39 15.55
C GLY A 197 2.29 27.08 14.77
N LEU A 198 2.58 27.06 13.48
CA LEU A 198 2.46 25.89 12.59
C LEU A 198 3.83 25.25 12.24
N VAL A 199 4.91 25.60 12.95
CA VAL A 199 6.25 25.04 12.80
C VAL A 199 6.64 24.30 14.08
#